data_20ecee960f391f04ac8e94066738c2d1
#
_entry.id   20ecee960f391f04ac8e94066738c2d1
#
_cell.length_a   1.000
_cell.length_b   1.000
_cell.length_c   1.000
_cell.angle_alpha   90.00
_cell.angle_beta   90.00
_cell.angle_gamma   90.00
#
_symmetry.space_group_name_H-M   'P 1'
#
loop_
_entity.id
_entity.type
_entity.pdbx_description
1 polymer ?
#
loop_
_entity_poly.entity_id
_entity_poly.type
_entity_poly.pdbx_seq_one_letter_code
_entity_poly.pdbx_strand_id
1 'polypeptide(L)'
;GLVGSEMCIRDSITIKWDDSATDEQKMERLITQKWIAMFPNGQEGWSEIRRTGYPKVFPLAQSTDYSIQVANRIPFDIDEATNNKANYIKAVQLLKGNDDYATKMWWQR
;
A
#
# COMPACT_ATOMS: atom_id res chain seq x y z
N GLY A 1 2.41 16.67 27.44
CA GLY A 1 2.34 15.24 27.61
C GLY A 1 3.01 14.47 26.48
N LEU A 2 3.11 13.17 26.61
CA LEU A 2 3.72 12.25 25.63
C LEU A 2 3.06 12.36 24.23
N VAL A 3 1.77 12.64 24.18
CA VAL A 3 1.01 12.79 22.93
C VAL A 3 1.49 13.99 22.11
N GLY A 4 1.82 15.10 22.76
CA GLY A 4 2.36 16.28 22.07
C GLY A 4 3.77 16.05 21.49
N SER A 5 4.60 15.31 22.21
CA SER A 5 5.95 14.95 21.74
C SER A 5 5.91 14.00 20.54
N GLU A 6 5.01 13.03 20.56
CA GLU A 6 4.84 12.09 19.42
C GLU A 6 4.29 12.79 18.17
N MET A 7 3.36 13.72 18.33
CA MET A 7 2.86 14.53 17.20
C MET A 7 3.97 15.37 16.59
N CYS A 8 4.78 16.04 17.42
CA CYS A 8 5.91 16.85 16.93
C CYS A 8 6.96 15.99 16.19
N ILE A 9 7.25 14.80 16.68
CA ILE A 9 8.16 13.85 16.02
C ILE A 9 7.62 13.41 14.67
N ARG A 10 6.34 13.08 14.60
CA ARG A 10 5.68 12.69 13.33
C ARG A 10 5.67 13.84 12.33
N ASP A 11 5.30 15.03 12.76
CA ASP A 11 5.27 16.22 11.91
C ASP A 11 6.68 16.55 11.38
N SER A 12 7.70 16.45 12.20
CA SER A 12 9.06 16.69 11.76
C SER A 12 9.61 15.66 10.79
N ILE A 13 9.16 14.41 10.87
CA ILE A 13 9.56 13.35 9.94
C ILE A 13 8.85 13.53 8.58
N THR A 14 7.58 13.94 8.58
CA THR A 14 6.76 13.96 7.37
C THR A 14 6.81 15.28 6.61
N ILE A 15 7.09 16.39 7.27
CA ILE A 15 7.00 17.74 6.70
C ILE A 15 8.37 18.33 6.43
N LYS A 16 9.29 18.25 7.40
CA LYS A 16 10.59 18.88 7.27
C LYS A 16 11.52 18.09 6.36
N TRP A 17 11.96 18.72 5.27
CA TRP A 17 13.00 18.17 4.41
C TRP A 17 14.35 18.16 5.12
N ASP A 18 15.11 17.11 4.90
CA ASP A 18 16.46 16.96 5.47
C ASP A 18 17.40 16.42 4.38
N ASP A 19 18.33 17.24 3.96
CA ASP A 19 19.29 16.90 2.91
C ASP A 19 20.25 15.79 3.32
N SER A 20 20.48 15.64 4.63
CA SER A 20 21.36 14.59 5.19
C SER A 20 20.66 13.23 5.35
N ALA A 21 19.34 13.18 5.18
CA ALA A 21 18.57 11.95 5.29
C ALA A 21 18.94 10.95 4.19
N THR A 22 18.73 9.66 4.46
CA THR A 22 18.92 8.60 3.47
C THR A 22 17.91 8.73 2.32
N ASP A 23 18.23 8.15 1.17
CA ASP A 23 17.33 8.18 0.01
C ASP A 23 15.97 7.55 0.32
N GLU A 24 15.94 6.51 1.16
CA GLU A 24 14.71 5.88 1.63
C GLU A 24 13.84 6.82 2.48
N GLN A 25 14.46 7.55 3.39
CA GLN A 25 13.76 8.55 4.21
C GLN A 25 13.27 9.74 3.37
N LYS A 26 14.05 10.15 2.38
CA LYS A 26 13.64 11.19 1.42
C LYS A 26 12.44 10.73 0.58
N MET A 27 12.47 9.48 0.12
CA MET A 27 11.36 8.87 -0.62
C MET A 27 10.09 8.82 0.24
N GLU A 28 10.20 8.36 1.50
CA GLU A 28 9.06 8.30 2.42
C GLU A 28 8.41 9.69 2.62
N ARG A 29 9.23 10.73 2.84
CA ARG A 29 8.74 12.10 3.00
C ARG A 29 8.05 12.62 1.74
N LEU A 30 8.69 12.43 0.59
CA LEU A 30 8.15 12.87 -0.69
C LEU A 30 6.81 12.20 -1.01
N ILE A 31 6.74 10.89 -0.88
CA ILE A 31 5.53 10.13 -1.18
C ILE A 31 4.42 10.41 -0.17
N THR A 32 4.76 10.63 1.10
CA THR A 32 3.77 11.02 2.11
C THR A 32 3.13 12.36 1.76
N GLN A 33 3.91 13.36 1.36
CA GLN A 33 3.39 14.65 0.92
C GLN A 33 2.55 14.52 -0.36
N LYS A 34 3.01 13.75 -1.32
CA LYS A 34 2.26 13.45 -2.54
C LYS A 34 0.92 12.78 -2.21
N TRP A 35 0.91 11.80 -1.32
CA TRP A 35 -0.30 11.10 -0.91
C TRP A 35 -1.34 12.04 -0.28
N ILE A 36 -0.90 12.96 0.58
CA ILE A 36 -1.78 14.00 1.16
C ILE A 36 -2.32 14.92 0.07
N ALA A 37 -1.47 15.36 -0.85
CA ALA A 37 -1.85 16.28 -1.93
C ALA A 37 -2.83 15.67 -2.94
N MET A 38 -2.83 14.35 -3.07
CA MET A 38 -3.74 13.62 -3.98
C MET A 38 -5.16 13.45 -3.40
N PHE A 39 -5.43 13.85 -2.17
CA PHE A 39 -6.79 13.78 -1.62
C PHE A 39 -7.77 14.63 -2.45
N PRO A 40 -8.95 14.13 -2.86
CA PRO A 40 -9.56 12.84 -2.50
C PRO A 40 -9.36 11.71 -3.54
N ASN A 41 -8.32 11.72 -4.35
CA ASN A 41 -8.08 10.67 -5.36
C ASN A 41 -7.51 9.40 -4.72
N GLY A 42 -8.39 8.57 -4.15
CA GLY A 42 -7.99 7.34 -3.47
C GLY A 42 -7.35 6.30 -4.37
N GLN A 43 -7.73 6.26 -5.65
CA GLN A 43 -7.16 5.33 -6.63
C GLN A 43 -5.67 5.60 -6.86
N GLU A 44 -5.31 6.86 -7.03
CA GLU A 44 -3.91 7.26 -7.19
C GLU A 44 -3.11 7.04 -5.90
N GLY A 45 -3.71 7.37 -4.74
CA GLY A 45 -3.11 7.11 -3.43
C GLY A 45 -2.82 5.63 -3.21
N TRP A 46 -3.76 4.75 -3.55
CA TRP A 46 -3.58 3.31 -3.49
C TRP A 46 -2.46 2.81 -4.43
N SER A 47 -2.40 3.36 -5.64
CA SER A 47 -1.36 3.02 -6.61
C SER A 47 0.03 3.41 -6.11
N GLU A 48 0.18 4.59 -5.49
CA GLU A 48 1.45 5.05 -4.92
C GLU A 48 1.91 4.16 -3.75
N ILE A 49 1.01 3.80 -2.84
CA ILE A 49 1.36 2.89 -1.74
C ILE A 49 1.87 1.55 -2.29
N ARG A 50 1.21 0.97 -3.27
CA ARG A 50 1.63 -0.29 -3.87
C ARG A 50 2.97 -0.18 -4.61
N ARG A 51 3.20 0.93 -5.28
CA ARG A 51 4.42 1.17 -6.05
C ARG A 51 5.64 1.41 -5.16
N THR A 52 5.47 2.14 -4.06
CA THR A 52 6.59 2.65 -3.24
C THR A 52 6.69 2.00 -1.87
N GLY A 53 5.60 1.47 -1.34
CA GLY A 53 5.48 1.05 0.05
C GLY A 53 5.22 2.21 1.03
N TYR A 54 4.98 3.43 0.54
CA TYR A 54 4.73 4.63 1.33
C TYR A 54 3.43 5.35 0.93
N PRO A 55 2.82 6.10 1.87
CA PRO A 55 3.15 6.16 3.29
C PRO A 55 2.86 4.84 4.00
N LYS A 56 3.52 4.61 5.13
CA LYS A 56 3.19 3.48 6.02
C LYS A 56 1.88 3.79 6.73
N VAL A 57 0.81 3.17 6.28
CA VAL A 57 -0.53 3.31 6.87
C VAL A 57 -0.75 2.29 7.97
N PHE A 58 -1.67 2.59 8.88
CA PHE A 58 -2.04 1.66 9.95
C PHE A 58 -2.85 0.50 9.37
N PRO A 59 -2.69 -0.73 9.91
CA PRO A 59 -3.53 -1.86 9.51
C PRO A 59 -4.99 -1.56 9.87
N LEU A 60 -5.90 -2.08 9.05
CA LEU A 60 -7.33 -1.98 9.32
C LEU A 60 -7.65 -2.70 10.64
N ALA A 61 -8.27 -2.00 11.58
CA ALA A 61 -8.60 -2.53 12.91
C ALA A 61 -9.50 -3.79 12.88
N GLN A 62 -10.15 -4.05 11.76
CA GLN A 62 -11.04 -5.21 11.56
C GLN A 62 -10.39 -6.34 10.73
N SER A 63 -9.15 -6.18 10.31
CA SER A 63 -8.44 -7.23 9.60
C SER A 63 -7.92 -8.27 10.58
N THR A 64 -8.27 -9.53 10.38
CA THR A 64 -7.69 -10.65 11.13
C THR A 64 -6.25 -10.95 10.71
N ASP A 65 -5.84 -10.42 9.57
CA ASP A 65 -4.47 -10.52 9.05
C ASP A 65 -3.79 -9.15 9.12
N TYR A 66 -3.11 -8.90 10.23
CA TYR A 66 -2.35 -7.67 10.46
C TYR A 66 -1.12 -7.51 9.55
N SER A 67 -0.79 -8.50 8.74
CA SER A 67 0.29 -8.42 7.77
C SER A 67 -0.11 -7.60 6.54
N ILE A 68 -1.41 -7.46 6.27
CA ILE A 68 -1.95 -6.72 5.13
C ILE A 68 -2.42 -5.34 5.60
N GLN A 69 -1.56 -4.35 5.44
CA GLN A 69 -1.91 -2.96 5.74
C GLN A 69 -2.82 -2.35 4.66
N VAL A 70 -2.54 -2.67 3.40
CA VAL A 70 -3.29 -2.22 2.23
C VAL A 70 -3.41 -3.40 1.27
N ALA A 71 -4.60 -3.61 0.72
CA ALA A 71 -4.80 -4.63 -0.30
C ALA A 71 -3.87 -4.38 -1.50
N ASN A 72 -3.11 -5.39 -1.90
CA ASN A 72 -2.21 -5.31 -3.05
C ASN A 72 -2.95 -5.41 -4.38
N ARG A 73 -4.07 -6.13 -4.39
CA ARG A 73 -4.93 -6.33 -5.56
C ARG A 73 -6.35 -6.67 -5.10
N ILE A 74 -7.26 -6.66 -6.03
CA ILE A 74 -8.61 -7.21 -5.86
C ILE A 74 -8.58 -8.62 -6.45
N PRO A 75 -9.01 -9.66 -5.72
CA PRO A 75 -9.16 -11.02 -6.26
C PRO A 75 -10.07 -11.04 -7.49
N PHE A 76 -9.94 -12.07 -8.30
CA PHE A 76 -10.88 -12.29 -9.40
C PHE A 76 -12.29 -12.57 -8.84
N ASP A 77 -13.30 -12.30 -9.65
CA ASP A 77 -14.68 -12.59 -9.28
C ASP A 77 -14.85 -14.10 -9.05
N ILE A 78 -15.65 -14.45 -8.04
CA ILE A 78 -15.92 -15.85 -7.69
C ILE A 78 -16.61 -16.61 -8.85
N ASP A 79 -17.36 -15.90 -9.66
CA ASP A 79 -18.02 -16.49 -10.83
C ASP A 79 -17.02 -16.93 -11.90
N GLU A 80 -15.85 -16.33 -11.99
CA GLU A 80 -14.78 -16.77 -12.88
C GLU A 80 -14.25 -18.16 -12.49
N ALA A 81 -14.10 -18.40 -11.20
CA ALA A 81 -13.65 -19.71 -10.71
C ALA A 81 -14.68 -20.84 -11.00
N THR A 82 -15.95 -20.47 -11.08
CA THR A 82 -17.06 -21.43 -11.32
C THR A 82 -17.38 -21.59 -12.80
N ASN A 83 -17.57 -20.49 -13.50
CA ASN A 83 -18.13 -20.47 -14.86
C ASN A 83 -17.04 -20.45 -15.94
N ASN A 84 -15.80 -20.04 -15.60
CA ASN A 84 -14.68 -19.90 -16.55
C ASN A 84 -13.39 -20.52 -15.99
N LYS A 85 -13.52 -21.65 -15.33
CA LYS A 85 -12.46 -22.29 -14.54
C LYS A 85 -11.13 -22.46 -15.28
N ALA A 86 -11.16 -22.86 -16.55
CA ALA A 86 -9.94 -23.10 -17.33
C ALA A 86 -9.12 -21.81 -17.53
N ASN A 87 -9.76 -20.68 -17.80
CA ASN A 87 -9.09 -19.41 -17.95
C ASN A 87 -8.71 -18.80 -16.59
N TYR A 88 -9.56 -18.98 -15.57
CA TYR A 88 -9.24 -18.59 -14.19
C TYR A 88 -7.93 -19.23 -13.71
N ILE A 89 -7.77 -20.55 -13.87
CA ILE A 89 -6.53 -21.25 -13.48
C ILE A 89 -5.31 -20.66 -14.20
N LYS A 90 -5.40 -20.39 -15.50
CA LYS A 90 -4.32 -19.78 -16.27
C LYS A 90 -3.99 -18.38 -15.76
N ALA A 91 -5.02 -17.57 -15.46
CA ALA A 91 -4.84 -16.22 -14.93
C ALA A 91 -4.17 -16.23 -13.54
N VAL A 92 -4.57 -17.14 -12.65
CA VAL A 92 -3.95 -17.30 -11.32
C VAL A 92 -2.49 -17.74 -11.45
N GLN A 93 -2.16 -18.62 -12.38
CA GLN A 93 -0.76 -19.01 -12.62
C GLN A 93 0.14 -17.82 -13.00
N LEU A 94 -0.39 -16.84 -13.72
CA LEU A 94 0.35 -15.62 -14.08
C LEU A 94 0.65 -14.71 -12.89
N LEU A 95 -0.15 -14.81 -11.81
CA LEU A 95 0.09 -14.03 -10.58
C LEU A 95 1.34 -14.47 -9.82
N LYS A 96 1.81 -15.70 -10.05
CA LYS A 96 2.90 -16.34 -9.25
C LYS A 96 2.61 -16.35 -7.74
N GLY A 97 1.35 -16.37 -7.36
CA GLY A 97 0.84 -16.38 -6.00
C GLY A 97 -0.62 -16.78 -5.97
N ASN A 98 -1.24 -16.66 -4.81
CA ASN A 98 -2.65 -16.97 -4.63
C ASN A 98 -3.55 -15.85 -5.21
N ASP A 99 -4.79 -16.19 -5.48
CA ASP A 99 -5.81 -15.20 -5.81
C ASP A 99 -6.42 -14.60 -4.54
N ASP A 100 -5.66 -13.69 -3.92
CA ASP A 100 -6.01 -13.02 -2.66
C ASP A 100 -5.58 -11.55 -2.67
N TYR A 101 -5.90 -10.85 -1.59
CA TYR A 101 -5.53 -9.44 -1.40
C TYR A 101 -4.04 -9.24 -1.10
N ALA A 102 -3.33 -10.28 -0.64
CA ALA A 102 -1.95 -10.19 -0.20
C ALA A 102 -0.95 -10.35 -1.35
N THR A 103 -1.32 -11.04 -2.41
CA THR A 103 -0.44 -11.30 -3.55
C THR A 103 -0.10 -10.01 -4.28
N LYS A 104 1.20 -9.69 -4.34
CA LYS A 104 1.72 -8.51 -5.03
C LYS A 104 1.65 -8.66 -6.54
N MET A 105 1.43 -7.55 -7.22
CA MET A 105 1.58 -7.48 -8.67
C MET A 105 3.06 -7.40 -9.04
N TRP A 106 3.43 -7.80 -10.24
CA TRP A 106 4.82 -7.88 -10.69
C TRP A 106 5.61 -6.56 -10.61
N TRP A 107 4.95 -5.43 -10.61
CA TRP A 107 5.53 -4.09 -10.54
C TRP A 107 5.58 -3.49 -9.12
N GLN A 108 5.03 -4.20 -8.13
CA GLN A 108 5.03 -3.72 -6.74
C GLN A 108 6.38 -3.97 -6.07
N ARG A 109 6.74 -3.02 -5.20
CA ARG A 109 7.95 -3.09 -4.38
C ARG A 109 7.81 -4.04 -3.18
#